data_ea40009f45447d17c4a92721eb946681
#
_entry.id   ea40009f45447d17c4a92721eb946681
#
_cell.length_a   1.000
_cell.length_b   1.000
_cell.length_c   1.000
_cell.angle_alpha   90.00
_cell.angle_beta   90.00
_cell.angle_gamma   90.00
#
_symmetry.space_group_name_H-M   'P 1'
#
loop_
_entity.id
_entity.type
_entity.pdbx_description
1 polymer ?
#
loop_
_entity_poly.entity_id
_entity_poly.type
_entity_poly.pdbx_seq_one_letter_code
_entity_poly.pdbx_strand_id
1 'polypeptide(L)'
;IQVGIDWAAGGKGNPQYGNPVYLGISFAVLIFILLITRYAKGFMSNVAVLLGIVFGFLLSWMMNEVNLSGLHDASWFAIVTPMSFGMPIFDPVSILTMTAVLIIVFIESMGMFLALGEIVGRKLSSHDIIRGLRVDGVGTMIGGTFNSFPHTSFSQNVGLVSVTRVHSRWVCISSGIILILFGMVPK
;
A
#
# COMPACT_ATOMS: atom_id res chain seq x y z
N ILE A 1 6.49 -11.97 -4.00
CA ILE A 1 5.70 -12.96 -4.78
C ILE A 1 4.91 -13.87 -3.83
N GLN A 2 5.54 -14.48 -2.80
CA GLN A 2 4.88 -15.41 -1.89
C GLN A 2 3.66 -14.79 -1.19
N VAL A 3 3.77 -13.57 -0.66
CA VAL A 3 2.65 -12.85 -0.03
C VAL A 3 1.48 -12.65 -1.00
N GLY A 4 1.77 -12.32 -2.28
CA GLY A 4 0.73 -12.19 -3.29
C GLY A 4 0.00 -13.51 -3.59
N ILE A 5 0.73 -14.62 -3.62
CA ILE A 5 0.15 -15.96 -3.78
C ILE A 5 -0.72 -16.33 -2.58
N ASP A 6 -0.25 -16.06 -1.37
CA ASP A 6 -0.99 -16.31 -0.15
C ASP A 6 -2.33 -15.54 -0.12
N TRP A 7 -2.32 -14.27 -0.52
CA TRP A 7 -3.55 -13.48 -0.62
C TRP A 7 -4.47 -13.95 -1.75
N ALA A 8 -3.91 -14.32 -2.91
CA ALA A 8 -4.66 -14.88 -4.02
C ALA A 8 -5.36 -16.20 -3.66
N ALA A 9 -4.78 -16.95 -2.73
CA ALA A 9 -5.36 -18.21 -2.23
C ALA A 9 -6.37 -18.01 -1.08
N GLY A 10 -6.72 -16.79 -0.71
CA GLY A 10 -7.70 -16.47 0.33
C GLY A 10 -7.13 -16.00 1.66
N GLY A 11 -5.80 -15.78 1.75
CA GLY A 11 -5.11 -15.29 2.96
C GLY A 11 -4.73 -16.38 3.96
N LYS A 12 -3.52 -16.23 4.55
CA LYS A 12 -3.06 -17.15 5.61
C LYS A 12 -3.95 -17.05 6.85
N GLY A 13 -4.40 -18.18 7.34
CA GLY A 13 -5.29 -18.27 8.50
C GLY A 13 -6.77 -18.41 8.16
N ASN A 14 -7.17 -18.32 6.90
CA ASN A 14 -8.50 -18.64 6.46
C ASN A 14 -8.65 -20.19 6.40
N PRO A 15 -9.70 -20.78 7.04
CA PRO A 15 -9.98 -22.22 6.94
C PRO A 15 -10.16 -22.72 5.49
N GLN A 16 -10.53 -21.81 4.58
CA GLN A 16 -10.72 -22.10 3.16
C GLN A 16 -9.50 -21.70 2.30
N TYR A 17 -8.31 -21.58 2.89
CA TYR A 17 -7.09 -21.30 2.14
C TYR A 17 -6.88 -22.33 1.02
N GLY A 18 -6.62 -21.84 -0.21
CA GLY A 18 -6.45 -22.69 -1.38
C GLY A 18 -7.73 -23.14 -2.04
N ASN A 19 -8.90 -22.63 -1.64
CA ASN A 19 -10.16 -22.93 -2.30
C ASN A 19 -10.09 -22.53 -3.79
N PRO A 20 -10.50 -23.43 -4.71
CA PRO A 20 -10.52 -23.13 -6.15
C PRO A 20 -11.29 -21.88 -6.53
N VAL A 21 -12.29 -21.47 -5.74
CA VAL A 21 -13.08 -20.27 -5.96
C VAL A 21 -12.20 -19.02 -5.82
N TYR A 22 -11.39 -18.91 -4.75
CA TYR A 22 -10.51 -17.76 -4.54
C TYR A 22 -9.41 -17.68 -5.58
N LEU A 23 -8.83 -18.82 -5.94
CA LEU A 23 -7.85 -18.90 -7.02
C LEU A 23 -8.48 -18.51 -8.37
N GLY A 24 -9.72 -18.95 -8.64
CA GLY A 24 -10.46 -18.60 -9.83
C GLY A 24 -10.74 -17.08 -9.93
N ILE A 25 -11.21 -16.46 -8.85
CA ILE A 25 -11.44 -15.01 -8.79
C ILE A 25 -10.12 -14.26 -9.02
N SER A 26 -9.06 -14.64 -8.31
CA SER A 26 -7.75 -14.00 -8.42
C SER A 26 -7.18 -14.09 -9.83
N PHE A 27 -7.32 -15.25 -10.47
CA PHE A 27 -6.87 -15.47 -11.84
C PHE A 27 -7.70 -14.66 -12.84
N ALA A 28 -9.03 -14.60 -12.67
CA ALA A 28 -9.91 -13.79 -13.50
C ALA A 28 -9.59 -12.30 -13.41
N VAL A 29 -9.33 -11.78 -12.19
CA VAL A 29 -8.92 -10.40 -11.95
C VAL A 29 -7.57 -10.13 -12.60
N LEU A 30 -6.60 -11.02 -12.46
CA LEU A 30 -5.29 -10.90 -13.09
C LEU A 30 -5.41 -10.81 -14.63
N ILE A 31 -6.16 -11.71 -15.24
CA ILE A 31 -6.40 -11.69 -16.69
C ILE A 31 -7.08 -10.37 -17.09
N PHE A 32 -8.10 -9.94 -16.36
CA PHE A 32 -8.81 -8.69 -16.62
C PHE A 32 -7.89 -7.48 -16.61
N ILE A 33 -7.02 -7.35 -15.59
CA ILE A 33 -6.02 -6.27 -15.50
C ILE A 33 -5.05 -6.33 -16.69
N LEU A 34 -4.54 -7.53 -17.01
CA LEU A 34 -3.61 -7.72 -18.13
C LEU A 34 -4.26 -7.35 -19.48
N LEU A 35 -5.51 -7.72 -19.69
CA LEU A 35 -6.26 -7.38 -20.89
C LEU A 35 -6.45 -5.86 -21.01
N ILE A 36 -6.88 -5.18 -19.94
CA ILE A 36 -7.00 -3.72 -19.95
C ILE A 36 -5.65 -3.08 -20.21
N THR A 37 -4.60 -3.48 -19.50
CA THR A 37 -3.26 -2.91 -19.67
C THR A 37 -2.73 -3.12 -21.09
N ARG A 38 -3.07 -4.23 -21.73
CA ARG A 38 -2.59 -4.59 -23.07
C ARG A 38 -3.36 -3.89 -24.19
N TYR A 39 -4.68 -3.78 -24.07
CA TYR A 39 -5.56 -3.32 -25.14
C TYR A 39 -6.10 -1.90 -24.95
N ALA A 40 -6.30 -1.46 -23.71
CA ALA A 40 -6.74 -0.10 -23.43
C ALA A 40 -5.62 0.91 -23.65
N LYS A 41 -6.00 2.12 -24.08
CA LYS A 41 -5.08 3.24 -24.29
C LYS A 41 -5.45 4.43 -23.40
N GLY A 42 -4.45 5.25 -23.09
CA GLY A 42 -4.65 6.48 -22.34
C GLY A 42 -5.11 6.23 -20.89
N PHE A 43 -6.11 6.96 -20.45
CA PHE A 43 -6.60 6.95 -19.07
C PHE A 43 -7.04 5.55 -18.57
N MET A 44 -7.69 4.76 -19.42
CA MET A 44 -8.17 3.42 -19.04
C MET A 44 -7.03 2.45 -18.67
N SER A 45 -5.89 2.54 -19.35
CA SER A 45 -4.71 1.76 -18.99
C SER A 45 -4.14 2.16 -17.62
N ASN A 46 -4.20 3.44 -17.28
CA ASN A 46 -3.68 3.95 -16.00
C ASN A 46 -4.54 3.54 -14.81
N VAL A 47 -5.84 3.34 -15.01
CA VAL A 47 -6.78 2.90 -13.96
C VAL A 47 -7.05 1.40 -13.98
N ALA A 48 -6.30 0.62 -14.76
CA ALA A 48 -6.52 -0.82 -14.92
C ALA A 48 -6.57 -1.59 -13.60
N VAL A 49 -5.70 -1.25 -12.66
CA VAL A 49 -5.66 -1.89 -11.33
C VAL A 49 -6.90 -1.54 -10.52
N LEU A 50 -7.34 -0.28 -10.54
CA LEU A 50 -8.57 0.15 -9.86
C LEU A 50 -9.80 -0.57 -10.43
N LEU A 51 -9.88 -0.67 -11.76
CA LEU A 51 -10.94 -1.44 -12.41
C LEU A 51 -10.87 -2.94 -12.05
N GLY A 52 -9.67 -3.47 -11.91
CA GLY A 52 -9.45 -4.83 -11.43
C GLY A 52 -9.98 -5.06 -10.00
N ILE A 53 -9.77 -4.11 -9.10
CA ILE A 53 -10.31 -4.17 -7.73
C ILE A 53 -11.84 -4.16 -7.76
N VAL A 54 -12.45 -3.26 -8.52
CA VAL A 54 -13.93 -3.18 -8.66
C VAL A 54 -14.47 -4.47 -9.27
N PHE A 55 -13.84 -4.98 -10.31
CA PHE A 55 -14.22 -6.22 -10.95
C PHE A 55 -14.12 -7.43 -10.01
N GLY A 56 -13.02 -7.54 -9.26
CA GLY A 56 -12.82 -8.58 -8.26
C GLY A 56 -13.86 -8.52 -7.13
N PHE A 57 -14.19 -7.32 -6.66
CA PHE A 57 -15.24 -7.12 -5.67
C PHE A 57 -16.60 -7.58 -6.19
N LEU A 58 -16.98 -7.21 -7.43
CA LEU A 58 -18.22 -7.60 -8.04
C LEU A 58 -18.32 -9.12 -8.23
N LEU A 59 -17.23 -9.76 -8.69
CA LEU A 59 -17.18 -11.23 -8.81
C LEU A 59 -17.36 -11.91 -7.46
N SER A 60 -16.64 -11.47 -6.44
CA SER A 60 -16.75 -12.03 -5.08
C SER A 60 -18.13 -11.82 -4.51
N TRP A 61 -18.77 -10.68 -4.79
CA TRP A 61 -20.15 -10.41 -4.37
C TRP A 61 -21.15 -11.33 -5.07
N MET A 62 -21.01 -11.55 -6.38
CA MET A 62 -21.86 -12.49 -7.13
C MET A 62 -21.72 -13.92 -6.64
N MET A 63 -20.56 -14.31 -6.13
CA MET A 63 -20.29 -15.64 -5.57
C MET A 63 -20.66 -15.78 -4.09
N ASN A 64 -21.25 -14.73 -3.47
CA ASN A 64 -21.59 -14.68 -2.04
C ASN A 64 -20.39 -14.86 -1.08
N GLU A 65 -19.17 -14.56 -1.54
CA GLU A 65 -17.96 -14.65 -0.73
C GLU A 65 -17.66 -13.33 0.02
N VAL A 66 -18.46 -12.28 -0.18
CA VAL A 66 -18.28 -10.99 0.48
C VAL A 66 -19.12 -10.94 1.75
N ASN A 67 -18.45 -10.87 2.90
CA ASN A 67 -19.11 -10.67 4.18
C ASN A 67 -19.13 -9.16 4.53
N LEU A 68 -20.30 -8.56 4.45
CA LEU A 68 -20.52 -7.15 4.77
C LEU A 68 -21.08 -6.93 6.19
N SER A 69 -21.16 -7.96 7.02
CA SER A 69 -21.75 -7.86 8.36
C SER A 69 -21.05 -6.81 9.23
N GLY A 70 -19.72 -6.74 9.15
CA GLY A 70 -18.94 -5.74 9.89
C GLY A 70 -19.15 -4.30 9.43
N LEU A 71 -19.69 -4.09 8.23
CA LEU A 71 -19.95 -2.73 7.72
C LEU A 71 -21.12 -2.05 8.46
N HIS A 72 -22.05 -2.82 8.99
CA HIS A 72 -23.21 -2.28 9.72
C HIS A 72 -22.80 -1.70 11.07
N ASP A 73 -21.80 -2.31 11.72
CA ASP A 73 -21.33 -1.91 13.04
C ASP A 73 -20.22 -0.85 12.99
N ALA A 74 -19.69 -0.57 11.79
CA ALA A 74 -18.66 0.44 11.61
C ALA A 74 -19.22 1.85 11.71
N SER A 75 -18.54 2.72 12.48
CA SER A 75 -18.87 4.15 12.57
C SER A 75 -18.61 4.86 11.24
N TRP A 76 -19.43 5.87 10.93
CA TRP A 76 -19.20 6.72 9.76
C TRP A 76 -17.97 7.62 9.92
N PHE A 77 -17.67 8.03 11.14
CA PHE A 77 -16.51 8.84 11.47
C PHE A 77 -15.78 8.23 12.65
N ALA A 78 -14.49 8.07 12.51
CA ALA A 78 -13.61 7.72 13.61
C ALA A 78 -12.30 8.50 13.50
N ILE A 79 -11.78 8.91 14.62
CA ILE A 79 -10.47 9.53 14.75
C ILE A 79 -9.61 8.57 15.54
N VAL A 80 -8.48 8.18 14.97
CA VAL A 80 -7.50 7.34 15.67
C VAL A 80 -6.91 8.18 16.81
N THR A 81 -7.06 7.69 18.04
CA THR A 81 -6.48 8.36 19.21
C THR A 81 -4.99 8.05 19.29
N PRO A 82 -4.14 9.07 19.47
CA PRO A 82 -2.72 8.82 19.69
C PRO A 82 -2.51 8.00 20.98
N MET A 83 -1.48 7.15 20.96
CA MET A 83 -1.10 6.30 22.11
C MET A 83 -2.22 5.39 22.63
N SER A 84 -3.06 4.83 21.75
CA SER A 84 -4.20 3.97 22.11
C SER A 84 -3.78 2.73 22.90
N PHE A 85 -2.55 2.24 22.73
CA PHE A 85 -2.01 1.09 23.48
C PHE A 85 -1.27 1.47 24.78
N GLY A 86 -1.33 2.74 25.18
CA GLY A 86 -0.66 3.27 26.36
C GLY A 86 0.63 4.02 26.04
N MET A 87 1.30 4.47 27.11
CA MET A 87 2.55 5.21 26.97
C MET A 87 3.69 4.33 26.46
N PRO A 88 4.62 4.87 25.67
CA PRO A 88 5.77 4.13 25.16
C PRO A 88 6.63 3.55 26.30
N ILE A 89 6.96 2.26 26.17
CA ILE A 89 7.91 1.59 27.08
C ILE A 89 9.26 1.56 26.39
N PHE A 90 10.28 2.12 27.05
CA PHE A 90 11.64 2.17 26.52
C PHE A 90 12.43 0.92 26.95
N ASP A 91 12.33 -0.13 26.13
CA ASP A 91 13.14 -1.34 26.33
C ASP A 91 14.39 -1.30 25.44
N PRO A 92 15.61 -1.38 26.01
CA PRO A 92 16.85 -1.27 25.22
C PRO A 92 16.98 -2.32 24.13
N VAL A 93 16.54 -3.55 24.38
CA VAL A 93 16.63 -4.65 23.39
C VAL A 93 15.73 -4.38 22.20
N SER A 94 14.50 -3.97 22.45
CA SER A 94 13.52 -3.59 21.42
C SER A 94 14.02 -2.39 20.61
N ILE A 95 14.61 -1.38 21.25
CA ILE A 95 15.16 -0.20 20.58
C ILE A 95 16.31 -0.60 19.65
N LEU A 96 17.25 -1.41 20.09
CA LEU A 96 18.37 -1.87 19.27
C LEU A 96 17.89 -2.71 18.08
N THR A 97 16.95 -3.62 18.31
CA THR A 97 16.36 -4.46 17.26
C THR A 97 15.66 -3.60 16.20
N MET A 98 14.81 -2.66 16.64
CA MET A 98 14.12 -1.75 15.70
C MET A 98 15.09 -0.82 14.97
N THR A 99 16.14 -0.36 15.64
CA THR A 99 17.18 0.45 14.98
C THR A 99 17.87 -0.33 13.85
N ALA A 100 18.21 -1.61 14.09
CA ALA A 100 18.79 -2.46 13.07
C ALA A 100 17.82 -2.67 11.88
N VAL A 101 16.52 -2.89 12.14
CA VAL A 101 15.50 -2.99 11.10
C VAL A 101 15.37 -1.69 10.32
N LEU A 102 15.36 -0.54 10.98
CA LEU A 102 15.26 0.77 10.32
C LEU A 102 16.46 1.08 9.42
N ILE A 103 17.67 0.61 9.76
CA ILE A 103 18.84 0.74 8.87
C ILE A 103 18.59 -0.01 7.56
N ILE A 104 18.04 -1.21 7.62
CA ILE A 104 17.68 -1.99 6.41
C ILE A 104 16.61 -1.26 5.60
N VAL A 105 15.58 -0.74 6.26
CA VAL A 105 14.52 0.05 5.62
C VAL A 105 15.09 1.30 4.91
N PHE A 106 16.06 1.99 5.51
CA PHE A 106 16.70 3.14 4.88
C PHE A 106 17.48 2.77 3.63
N ILE A 107 18.19 1.64 3.63
CA ILE A 107 18.89 1.13 2.45
C ILE A 107 17.89 0.82 1.33
N GLU A 108 16.77 0.20 1.66
CA GLU A 108 15.69 -0.08 0.71
C GLU A 108 15.09 1.22 0.14
N SER A 109 14.76 2.20 0.99
CA SER A 109 14.25 3.50 0.56
C SER A 109 15.22 4.24 -0.38
N MET A 110 16.54 4.17 -0.11
CA MET A 110 17.56 4.73 -1.01
C MET A 110 17.51 4.09 -2.39
N GLY A 111 17.39 2.77 -2.46
CA GLY A 111 17.24 2.04 -3.74
C GLY A 111 15.99 2.49 -4.52
N MET A 112 14.89 2.67 -3.83
CA MET A 112 13.64 3.15 -4.43
C MET A 112 13.75 4.59 -4.95
N PHE A 113 14.40 5.49 -4.22
CA PHE A 113 14.63 6.87 -4.70
C PHE A 113 15.49 6.89 -5.95
N LEU A 114 16.56 6.09 -5.99
CA LEU A 114 17.42 5.98 -7.18
C LEU A 114 16.65 5.45 -8.38
N ALA A 115 15.88 4.38 -8.19
CA ALA A 115 15.03 3.81 -9.25
C ALA A 115 13.99 4.82 -9.76
N LEU A 116 13.36 5.57 -8.86
CA LEU A 116 12.42 6.64 -9.23
C LEU A 116 13.13 7.76 -10.00
N GLY A 117 14.35 8.14 -9.60
CA GLY A 117 15.17 9.11 -10.29
C GLY A 117 15.44 8.71 -11.75
N GLU A 118 15.76 7.44 -11.99
CA GLU A 118 15.97 6.89 -13.33
C GLU A 118 14.67 6.92 -14.16
N ILE A 119 13.54 6.48 -13.59
CA ILE A 119 12.24 6.48 -14.27
C ILE A 119 11.81 7.89 -14.70
N VAL A 120 12.03 8.89 -13.82
CA VAL A 120 11.66 10.29 -14.08
C VAL A 120 12.71 11.00 -14.93
N GLY A 121 13.86 10.38 -15.19
CA GLY A 121 14.96 10.98 -15.96
C GLY A 121 15.72 12.08 -15.22
N ARG A 122 15.68 12.08 -13.88
CA ARG A 122 16.36 13.07 -13.03
C ARG A 122 17.48 12.42 -12.22
N LYS A 123 18.70 12.92 -12.37
CA LYS A 123 19.79 12.53 -11.47
C LYS A 123 19.55 13.10 -10.08
N LEU A 124 19.41 12.24 -9.09
CA LEU A 124 19.25 12.64 -7.69
C LEU A 124 20.62 12.96 -7.09
N SER A 125 20.69 14.07 -6.38
CA SER A 125 21.85 14.42 -5.55
C SER A 125 21.77 13.70 -4.20
N SER A 126 22.90 13.56 -3.51
CA SER A 126 22.91 13.05 -2.13
C SER A 126 21.99 13.86 -1.21
N HIS A 127 21.85 15.16 -1.46
CA HIS A 127 20.96 16.03 -0.70
C HIS A 127 19.46 15.70 -0.93
N ASP A 128 19.08 15.32 -2.15
CA ASP A 128 17.70 14.90 -2.44
C ASP A 128 17.37 13.60 -1.71
N ILE A 129 18.30 12.64 -1.71
CA ILE A 129 18.15 11.36 -1.00
C ILE A 129 18.00 11.59 0.52
N ILE A 130 18.88 12.43 1.11
CA ILE A 130 18.81 12.74 2.54
C ILE A 130 17.47 13.41 2.89
N ARG A 131 16.96 14.29 2.05
CA ARG A 131 15.62 14.89 2.25
C ARG A 131 14.51 13.84 2.23
N GLY A 132 14.55 12.89 1.29
CA GLY A 132 13.60 11.79 1.23
C GLY A 132 13.62 10.94 2.49
N LEU A 133 14.81 10.51 2.93
CA LEU A 133 14.97 9.72 4.16
C LEU A 133 14.50 10.46 5.42
N ARG A 134 14.70 11.79 5.49
CA ARG A 134 14.14 12.59 6.59
C ARG A 134 12.63 12.59 6.60
N VAL A 135 11.98 12.62 5.44
CA VAL A 135 10.51 12.55 5.35
C VAL A 135 10.02 11.19 5.82
N ASP A 136 10.66 10.08 5.41
CA ASP A 136 10.33 8.73 5.89
C ASP A 136 10.50 8.63 7.42
N GLY A 137 11.57 9.23 7.97
CA GLY A 137 11.81 9.27 9.41
C GLY A 137 10.73 10.06 10.17
N VAL A 138 10.37 11.25 9.69
CA VAL A 138 9.31 12.06 10.30
C VAL A 138 7.96 11.35 10.20
N GLY A 139 7.67 10.73 9.04
CA GLY A 139 6.47 9.91 8.86
C GLY A 139 6.39 8.76 9.86
N THR A 140 7.50 8.06 10.08
CA THR A 140 7.62 6.98 11.07
C THR A 140 7.41 7.49 12.49
N MET A 141 7.95 8.65 12.86
CA MET A 141 7.73 9.25 14.18
C MET A 141 6.26 9.59 14.40
N ILE A 142 5.61 10.23 13.44
CA ILE A 142 4.18 10.54 13.50
C ILE A 142 3.38 9.24 13.57
N GLY A 143 3.65 8.28 12.69
CA GLY A 143 2.99 6.97 12.68
C GLY A 143 3.12 6.24 14.01
N GLY A 144 4.29 6.27 14.63
CA GLY A 144 4.52 5.68 15.95
C GLY A 144 3.64 6.27 17.05
N THR A 145 3.34 7.58 17.02
CA THR A 145 2.40 8.19 17.97
C THR A 145 0.97 7.70 17.78
N PHE A 146 0.60 7.26 16.58
CA PHE A 146 -0.69 6.67 16.25
C PHE A 146 -0.66 5.13 16.24
N ASN A 147 0.34 4.52 16.89
CA ASN A 147 0.50 3.07 16.99
C ASN A 147 0.59 2.35 15.65
N SER A 148 1.11 3.03 14.64
CA SER A 148 1.37 2.48 13.31
C SER A 148 2.78 1.89 13.23
N PHE A 149 2.97 0.96 12.29
CA PHE A 149 4.30 0.45 11.95
C PHE A 149 5.17 1.54 11.29
N PRO A 150 6.50 1.35 11.27
CA PRO A 150 7.40 2.27 10.58
C PRO A 150 6.97 2.49 9.13
N HIS A 151 6.96 3.74 8.71
CA HIS A 151 6.65 4.11 7.34
C HIS A 151 7.93 4.11 6.49
N THR A 152 7.79 3.62 5.27
CA THR A 152 8.85 3.64 4.27
C THR A 152 8.27 4.02 2.91
N SER A 153 9.13 4.42 1.99
CA SER A 153 8.74 4.62 0.60
C SER A 153 8.21 3.32 0.00
N PHE A 154 7.07 3.39 -0.69
CA PHE A 154 6.34 2.21 -1.14
C PHE A 154 6.79 1.81 -2.56
N SER A 155 7.52 0.70 -2.66
CA SER A 155 8.15 0.24 -3.91
C SER A 155 7.17 -0.01 -5.05
N GLN A 156 5.96 -0.47 -4.74
CA GLN A 156 4.90 -0.72 -5.73
C GLN A 156 4.49 0.58 -6.44
N ASN A 157 4.51 1.73 -5.75
CA ASN A 157 4.22 3.02 -6.35
C ASN A 157 5.31 3.44 -7.36
N VAL A 158 6.57 3.06 -7.15
CA VAL A 158 7.65 3.29 -8.12
C VAL A 158 7.35 2.54 -9.42
N GLY A 159 6.92 1.26 -9.30
CA GLY A 159 6.46 0.48 -10.45
C GLY A 159 5.24 1.10 -11.15
N LEU A 160 4.29 1.65 -10.39
CA LEU A 160 3.11 2.32 -10.93
C LEU A 160 3.49 3.57 -11.73
N VAL A 161 4.42 4.39 -11.24
CA VAL A 161 4.94 5.56 -11.96
C VAL A 161 5.58 5.15 -13.30
N SER A 162 6.33 4.04 -13.31
CA SER A 162 6.93 3.50 -14.54
C SER A 162 5.87 3.12 -15.58
N VAL A 163 4.80 2.44 -15.16
CA VAL A 163 3.73 1.96 -16.06
C VAL A 163 2.84 3.10 -16.54
N THR A 164 2.41 3.97 -15.62
CA THR A 164 1.47 5.06 -15.95
C THR A 164 2.15 6.26 -16.62
N ARG A 165 3.46 6.41 -16.44
CA ARG A 165 4.26 7.57 -16.87
C ARG A 165 3.75 8.90 -16.32
N VAL A 166 3.06 8.87 -15.20
CA VAL A 166 2.58 10.09 -14.52
C VAL A 166 3.65 10.51 -13.51
N HIS A 167 4.38 11.58 -13.82
CA HIS A 167 5.50 12.08 -13.02
C HIS A 167 5.17 13.32 -12.19
N SER A 168 3.88 13.60 -11.98
CA SER A 168 3.45 14.81 -11.29
C SER A 168 3.45 14.61 -9.75
N ARG A 169 4.14 15.49 -9.04
CA ARG A 169 4.11 15.53 -7.57
C ARG A 169 2.70 15.77 -7.00
N TRP A 170 1.81 16.39 -7.75
CA TRP A 170 0.43 16.63 -7.33
C TRP A 170 -0.36 15.36 -7.13
N VAL A 171 0.00 14.27 -7.83
CA VAL A 171 -0.61 12.96 -7.61
C VAL A 171 -0.34 12.46 -6.19
N CYS A 172 0.90 12.60 -5.69
CA CYS A 172 1.24 12.22 -4.33
C CYS A 172 0.47 13.06 -3.29
N ILE A 173 0.35 14.38 -3.52
CA ILE A 173 -0.41 15.27 -2.63
C ILE A 173 -1.88 14.87 -2.61
N SER A 174 -2.49 14.70 -3.77
CA SER A 174 -3.91 14.29 -3.88
C SER A 174 -4.14 12.93 -3.23
N SER A 175 -3.24 11.96 -3.46
CA SER A 175 -3.30 10.64 -2.84
C SER A 175 -3.22 10.72 -1.31
N GLY A 176 -2.32 11.54 -0.78
CA GLY A 176 -2.21 11.78 0.66
C GLY A 176 -3.48 12.37 1.26
N ILE A 177 -4.10 13.34 0.60
CA ILE A 177 -5.38 13.93 1.04
C ILE A 177 -6.49 12.87 1.03
N ILE A 178 -6.59 12.08 -0.04
CA ILE A 178 -7.59 11.00 -0.16
C ILE A 178 -7.40 9.96 0.95
N LEU A 179 -6.15 9.56 1.24
CA LEU A 179 -5.86 8.61 2.31
C LEU A 179 -6.24 9.14 3.69
N ILE A 180 -6.02 10.44 3.96
CA ILE A 180 -6.46 11.08 5.21
C ILE A 180 -7.99 11.04 5.31
N LEU A 181 -8.70 11.38 4.23
CA LEU A 181 -10.16 11.34 4.19
C LEU A 181 -10.69 9.92 4.43
N PHE A 182 -10.09 8.90 3.80
CA PHE A 182 -10.46 7.51 4.03
C PHE A 182 -10.15 7.05 5.46
N GLY A 183 -9.06 7.54 6.05
CA GLY A 183 -8.74 7.25 7.45
C GLY A 183 -9.76 7.82 8.45
N MET A 184 -10.49 8.86 8.06
CA MET A 184 -11.57 9.46 8.88
C MET A 184 -12.93 8.79 8.69
N VAL A 185 -13.09 8.01 7.63
CA VAL A 185 -14.35 7.31 7.27
C VAL A 185 -14.09 5.81 7.23
N PRO A 186 -14.16 5.11 8.37
CA PRO A 186 -13.85 3.67 8.45
C PRO A 186 -14.93 2.77 7.86
N LYS A 187 -16.06 3.32 7.42
CA LYS A 187 -17.21 2.58 6.86
C LYS A 187 -17.06 2.29 5.37
#